data_26f3c474d27ad486a95ceffe569973a0
#
_entry.id   26f3c474d27ad486a95ceffe569973a0
#
_cell.length_a   1.000
_cell.length_b   1.000
_cell.length_c   1.000
_cell.angle_alpha   90.00
_cell.angle_beta   90.00
_cell.angle_gamma   90.00
#
_symmetry.space_group_name_H-M   'P 1'
#
loop_
_entity.id
_entity.type
_entity.pdbx_description
1 polymer ?
#
loop_
_entity_poly.entity_id
_entity_poly.type
_entity_poly.pdbx_seq_one_letter_code
_entity_poly.pdbx_strand_id
1 'polypeptide(L)'
;MSTAVCSHLDTIECTAIPDPVVGCEECLKIGSRWVHLRMCLTCGKIGCCDSSPNRHASRHARDADHPIARSAEPGEEWSWCCVDEVAFVLGPA
;
A
#
# COMPACT_ATOMS: atom_id res chain seq x y z
N MET A 1 18.31 17.71 11.29
CA MET A 1 16.92 17.89 10.88
C MET A 1 16.51 16.79 9.91
N SER A 2 15.48 16.11 10.23
CA SER A 2 14.99 15.09 9.31
C SER A 2 14.20 15.75 8.19
N THR A 3 14.38 15.24 6.99
CA THR A 3 13.59 15.69 5.86
C THR A 3 12.35 14.80 5.77
N ALA A 4 11.19 15.38 5.83
CA ALA A 4 9.96 14.63 5.65
C ALA A 4 9.91 14.13 4.22
N VAL A 5 9.67 12.83 4.05
CA VAL A 5 9.53 12.22 2.73
C VAL A 5 8.25 12.72 2.06
N CYS A 6 7.18 12.77 2.82
CA CYS A 6 5.93 13.37 2.39
C CYS A 6 5.20 13.92 3.61
N SER A 7 4.16 14.72 3.38
CA SER A 7 3.41 15.32 4.46
C SER A 7 2.33 14.42 5.04
N HIS A 8 2.25 13.19 4.59
CA HIS A 8 1.15 12.28 4.93
C HIS A 8 1.55 11.14 5.87
N LEU A 9 2.75 11.19 6.45
CA LEU A 9 3.21 10.12 7.34
C LEU A 9 2.34 9.95 8.58
N ASP A 10 1.64 10.98 8.99
CA ASP A 10 0.75 10.93 10.15
C ASP A 10 -0.53 10.12 9.88
N THR A 11 -0.80 9.75 8.63
CA THR A 11 -1.94 8.90 8.31
C THR A 11 -1.64 7.41 8.52
N ILE A 12 -0.40 7.06 8.83
CA ILE A 12 0.00 5.67 9.01
C ILE A 12 -0.51 5.17 10.36
N GLU A 13 -1.38 4.17 10.32
CA GLU A 13 -1.96 3.56 11.52
C GLU A 13 -1.80 2.05 11.56
N CYS A 14 -1.47 1.43 10.43
CA CYS A 14 -1.41 -0.02 10.31
C CYS A 14 -0.15 -0.40 9.55
N THR A 15 0.83 -1.01 10.23
CA THR A 15 2.11 -1.36 9.62
C THR A 15 2.37 -2.86 9.55
N ALA A 16 1.58 -3.66 10.26
CA ALA A 16 1.77 -5.11 10.31
C ALA A 16 1.15 -5.77 9.10
N ILE A 17 1.95 -6.51 8.34
CA ILE A 17 1.46 -7.26 7.18
C ILE A 17 0.88 -8.58 7.67
N PRO A 18 -0.33 -8.95 7.19
CA PRO A 18 -0.88 -10.26 7.51
C PRO A 18 0.02 -11.40 7.05
N ASP A 19 0.03 -12.48 7.78
CA ASP A 19 0.79 -13.67 7.42
C ASP A 19 -0.12 -14.88 7.56
N PRO A 20 -0.53 -15.51 6.45
CA PRO A 20 -0.13 -15.16 5.08
C PRO A 20 -0.95 -14.03 4.47
N VAL A 21 -0.40 -13.41 3.43
CA VAL A 21 -1.15 -12.49 2.58
C VAL A 21 -1.87 -13.32 1.53
N VAL A 22 -3.19 -13.30 1.57
CA VAL A 22 -4.01 -14.16 0.70
C VAL A 22 -4.06 -13.65 -0.73
N GLY A 23 -4.19 -12.33 -0.90
CA GLY A 23 -4.27 -11.74 -2.23
C GLY A 23 -4.93 -10.38 -2.19
N CYS A 24 -5.16 -9.81 -3.37
CA CYS A 24 -5.89 -8.56 -3.47
C CYS A 24 -7.35 -8.80 -3.08
N GLU A 25 -7.83 -8.12 -2.06
CA GLU A 25 -9.17 -8.35 -1.53
C GLU A 25 -10.25 -8.12 -2.58
N GLU A 26 -10.13 -7.05 -3.37
CA GLU A 26 -11.13 -6.75 -4.40
C GLU A 26 -11.02 -7.70 -5.60
N CYS A 27 -9.80 -8.07 -5.98
CA CYS A 27 -9.63 -9.04 -7.08
C CYS A 27 -10.22 -10.40 -6.72
N LEU A 28 -10.09 -10.81 -5.46
CA LEU A 28 -10.66 -12.07 -5.00
C LEU A 28 -12.19 -12.07 -5.10
N LYS A 29 -12.81 -10.92 -4.84
CA LYS A 29 -14.27 -10.78 -4.93
C LYS A 29 -14.78 -10.91 -6.35
N ILE A 30 -14.03 -10.40 -7.33
CA ILE A 30 -14.46 -10.36 -8.73
C ILE A 30 -13.79 -11.44 -9.59
N GLY A 31 -12.97 -12.30 -8.98
CA GLY A 31 -12.27 -13.36 -9.72
C GLY A 31 -11.21 -12.84 -10.67
N SER A 32 -10.64 -11.67 -10.40
CA SER A 32 -9.62 -11.09 -11.26
C SER A 32 -8.22 -11.46 -10.79
N ARG A 33 -7.22 -11.10 -11.60
CA ARG A 33 -5.82 -11.38 -11.34
C ARG A 33 -5.08 -10.13 -10.91
N TRP A 34 -3.93 -10.32 -10.26
CA TRP A 34 -3.06 -9.24 -9.87
C TRP A 34 -1.60 -9.62 -10.17
N VAL A 35 -0.72 -8.60 -10.26
CA VAL A 35 0.71 -8.82 -10.47
C VAL A 35 1.44 -8.81 -9.12
N HIS A 36 1.34 -7.70 -8.39
CA HIS A 36 1.92 -7.58 -7.07
C HIS A 36 0.90 -7.01 -6.10
N LEU A 37 1.18 -7.13 -4.81
CA LEU A 37 0.25 -6.70 -3.77
C LEU A 37 0.83 -5.56 -2.95
N ARG A 38 -0.07 -4.68 -2.48
CA ARG A 38 0.27 -3.57 -1.60
C ARG A 38 -0.72 -3.52 -0.45
N MET A 39 -0.25 -3.02 0.69
CA MET A 39 -1.09 -2.86 1.87
C MET A 39 -1.26 -1.38 2.18
N CYS A 40 -2.50 -0.96 2.39
CA CYS A 40 -2.80 0.39 2.85
C CYS A 40 -2.30 0.56 4.28
N LEU A 41 -1.47 1.58 4.51
CA LEU A 41 -0.91 1.79 5.85
C LEU A 41 -1.87 2.52 6.79
N THR A 42 -3.04 2.93 6.31
CA THR A 42 -4.05 3.51 7.18
C THR A 42 -5.02 2.46 7.70
N CYS A 43 -5.52 1.57 6.85
CA CYS A 43 -6.53 0.59 7.26
C CYS A 43 -6.11 -0.88 7.08
N GLY A 44 -4.97 -1.15 6.48
CA GLY A 44 -4.47 -2.52 6.30
C GLY A 44 -5.05 -3.26 5.12
N LYS A 45 -5.85 -2.62 4.28
CA LYS A 45 -6.46 -3.30 3.14
C LYS A 45 -5.40 -3.70 2.12
N ILE A 46 -5.49 -4.92 1.62
CA ILE A 46 -4.58 -5.44 0.60
C ILE A 46 -5.19 -5.21 -0.78
N GLY A 47 -4.45 -4.51 -1.64
CA GLY A 47 -4.86 -4.23 -3.00
C GLY A 47 -3.77 -4.55 -3.99
N CYS A 48 -4.10 -4.59 -5.28
CA CYS A 48 -3.15 -4.88 -6.33
C CYS A 48 -2.45 -3.61 -6.81
N CYS A 49 -1.22 -3.78 -7.32
CA CYS A 49 -0.37 -2.67 -7.73
C CYS A 49 -0.84 -2.07 -9.07
N ASP A 50 -0.16 -0.98 -9.49
CA ASP A 50 -0.50 -0.29 -10.73
C ASP A 50 -0.17 -1.08 -11.99
N SER A 51 0.66 -2.12 -11.87
CA SER A 51 0.92 -3.03 -12.98
C SER A 51 -0.18 -4.08 -13.15
N SER A 52 -1.09 -4.15 -12.18
CA SER A 52 -2.24 -5.07 -12.23
C SER A 52 -3.38 -4.46 -13.05
N PRO A 53 -4.25 -5.28 -13.65
CA PRO A 53 -5.33 -4.76 -14.47
C PRO A 53 -6.27 -3.80 -13.73
N ASN A 54 -6.53 -4.03 -12.46
CA ASN A 54 -7.54 -3.28 -11.71
C ASN A 54 -6.99 -2.16 -10.82
N ARG A 55 -5.71 -2.17 -10.50
CA ARG A 55 -5.04 -1.14 -9.69
C ARG A 55 -5.79 -0.79 -8.40
N HIS A 56 -6.22 -1.79 -7.68
CA HIS A 56 -7.08 -1.58 -6.51
C HIS A 56 -6.39 -0.78 -5.40
N ALA A 57 -5.08 -0.93 -5.22
CA ALA A 57 -4.36 -0.20 -4.19
C ALA A 57 -4.40 1.32 -4.45
N SER A 58 -4.15 1.74 -5.69
CA SER A 58 -4.20 3.16 -6.05
C SER A 58 -5.61 3.71 -5.98
N ARG A 59 -6.60 2.92 -6.42
CA ARG A 59 -7.99 3.32 -6.32
C ARG A 59 -8.42 3.52 -4.88
N HIS A 60 -8.03 2.58 -4.01
CA HIS A 60 -8.34 2.68 -2.59
C HIS A 60 -7.69 3.92 -1.97
N ALA A 61 -6.43 4.19 -2.31
CA ALA A 61 -5.73 5.36 -1.78
C ALA A 61 -6.48 6.65 -2.12
N ARG A 62 -6.99 6.73 -3.34
CA ARG A 62 -7.71 7.90 -3.82
C ARG A 62 -9.12 7.99 -3.25
N ASP A 63 -9.85 6.87 -3.28
CA ASP A 63 -11.27 6.85 -2.90
C ASP A 63 -11.47 6.98 -1.39
N ALA A 64 -10.57 6.40 -0.60
CA ALA A 64 -10.66 6.43 0.85
C ALA A 64 -9.80 7.53 1.49
N ASP A 65 -9.07 8.29 0.67
CA ASP A 65 -8.13 9.31 1.14
C ASP A 65 -7.08 8.71 2.09
N HIS A 66 -6.55 7.55 1.70
CA HIS A 66 -5.49 6.84 2.43
C HIS A 66 -4.23 6.88 1.57
N PRO A 67 -3.39 7.92 1.70
CA PRO A 67 -2.34 8.19 0.70
C PRO A 67 -1.18 7.24 0.69
N ILE A 68 -0.94 6.50 1.76
CA ILE A 68 0.29 5.70 1.86
C ILE A 68 -0.01 4.22 1.83
N ALA A 69 0.71 3.50 0.95
CA ALA A 69 0.67 2.05 0.87
C ALA A 69 2.10 1.53 0.86
N ARG A 70 2.30 0.28 1.30
CA ARG A 70 3.59 -0.38 1.24
C ARG A 70 3.49 -1.63 0.40
N SER A 71 4.63 -2.13 -0.06
CA SER A 71 4.65 -3.42 -0.71
C SER A 71 4.23 -4.51 0.30
N ALA A 72 3.38 -5.41 -0.15
CA ALA A 72 2.98 -6.59 0.63
C ALA A 72 3.68 -7.84 0.13
N GLU A 73 4.65 -7.69 -0.77
CA GLU A 73 5.42 -8.81 -1.29
C GLU A 73 6.55 -9.21 -0.34
N PRO A 74 6.83 -10.52 -0.21
CA PRO A 74 7.92 -10.96 0.66
C PRO A 74 9.26 -10.35 0.26
N GLY A 75 10.00 -9.86 1.23
CA GLY A 75 11.31 -9.28 0.99
C GLY A 75 11.31 -7.85 0.50
N GLU A 76 10.15 -7.26 0.29
CA GLU A 76 10.04 -5.85 -0.11
C GLU A 76 9.55 -5.02 1.06
N GLU A 77 10.27 -3.93 1.35
CA GLU A 77 9.95 -3.11 2.51
C GLU A 77 9.65 -1.65 2.15
N TRP A 78 9.60 -1.34 0.86
CA TRP A 78 9.36 0.03 0.42
C TRP A 78 7.88 0.41 0.58
N SER A 79 7.67 1.71 0.80
CA SER A 79 6.35 2.32 0.87
C SER A 79 6.23 3.41 -0.19
N TRP A 80 5.01 3.83 -0.47
CA TRP A 80 4.73 4.81 -1.52
C TRP A 80 3.64 5.77 -1.05
N CYS A 81 3.88 7.06 -1.23
CA CYS A 81 2.84 8.06 -1.03
C CYS A 81 2.21 8.40 -2.37
N CYS A 82 0.92 8.09 -2.51
CA CYS A 82 0.20 8.29 -3.78
C CYS A 82 -0.04 9.77 -4.09
N VAL A 83 -0.02 10.64 -3.10
CA VAL A 83 -0.24 12.06 -3.30
C VAL A 83 1.05 12.76 -3.72
N ASP A 84 2.13 12.54 -2.98
CA ASP A 84 3.41 13.20 -3.27
C ASP A 84 4.26 12.40 -4.26
N GLU A 85 3.85 11.20 -4.62
CA GLU A 85 4.52 10.32 -5.59
C GLU A 85 5.98 10.09 -5.22
N VAL A 86 6.21 9.71 -3.97
CA VAL A 86 7.55 9.40 -3.48
C VAL A 86 7.56 8.02 -2.84
N ALA A 87 8.66 7.30 -3.07
CA ALA A 87 8.90 6.01 -2.42
C ALA A 87 9.84 6.20 -1.25
N PHE A 88 9.64 5.43 -0.20
CA PHE A 88 10.47 5.51 1.00
C PHE A 88 10.42 4.20 1.77
N VAL A 89 11.32 4.05 2.72
CA VAL A 89 11.34 2.90 3.62
C VAL A 89 11.10 3.41 5.03
N LEU A 90 10.12 2.80 5.72
CA LEU A 90 9.91 3.06 7.14
C LEU A 90 10.96 2.29 7.91
N GLY A 91 12.00 2.99 8.32
CA GLY A 91 13.07 2.36 9.06
C GLY A 91 12.65 1.98 10.48
N PRO A 92 13.45 1.13 11.14
CA PRO A 92 13.26 0.88 12.55
C PRO A 92 13.50 2.17 13.33
N ALA A 93 12.72 2.36 14.34
CA ALA A 93 12.86 3.54 15.19
C ALA A 93 14.16 3.51 15.98
#